data_0a954c4dca9e4367a746717f1203fb62
#
_entry.id   0a954c4dca9e4367a746717f1203fb62
#
_cell.length_a   1.000
_cell.length_b   1.000
_cell.length_c   1.000
_cell.angle_alpha   90.00
_cell.angle_beta   90.00
_cell.angle_gamma   90.00
#
_symmetry.space_group_name_H-M   'P 1'
#
loop_
_entity.id
_entity.type
_entity.pdbx_description
1 polymer ?
#
loop_
_entity_poly.entity_id
_entity_poly.type
_entity_poly.pdbx_seq_one_letter_code
_entity_poly.pdbx_strand_id
1 'polypeptide(L)'
;DTIILSSAAAIYDGETYVFGVISSKIHMLWVKLTSGKLRGDIRYLTALSYNTFPFPKISEAQKQELTQCVFRILEERENHSEKTLAQLYDPDKMPQGLREAHRLNDLAVERCYRSKPFETDEERLEYLFKLYEQMIAEEKVKDTLFQEEKKAKKTRKTK
;
A
#
# COMPACT_ATOMS: atom_id res chain seq x y z
N ASP A 1 10.98 23.13 -4.18
CA ASP A 1 9.83 22.80 -5.05
C ASP A 1 10.17 21.57 -5.86
N THR A 2 9.43 20.49 -5.64
CA THR A 2 9.62 19.25 -6.42
C THR A 2 8.60 19.19 -7.55
N ILE A 3 9.08 19.07 -8.78
CA ILE A 3 8.22 18.92 -9.96
C ILE A 3 7.91 17.44 -10.14
N ILE A 4 6.63 17.08 -10.07
CA ILE A 4 6.16 15.70 -10.29
C ILE A 4 5.78 15.55 -11.77
N LEU A 5 6.44 14.63 -12.45
CA LEU A 5 6.12 14.30 -13.84
C LEU A 5 4.80 13.55 -13.93
N SER A 6 4.12 13.65 -15.07
CA SER A 6 2.82 12.97 -15.33
C SER A 6 2.87 11.44 -15.23
N SER A 7 4.06 10.86 -15.27
CA SER A 7 4.29 9.41 -15.10
C SER A 7 4.47 8.97 -13.66
N ALA A 8 4.48 9.91 -12.69
CA ALA A 8 4.66 9.63 -11.28
C ALA A 8 3.41 10.05 -10.48
N ALA A 9 3.14 9.33 -9.40
CA ALA A 9 2.15 9.71 -8.40
C ALA A 9 2.87 10.15 -7.12
N ALA A 10 2.33 11.16 -6.42
CA ALA A 10 2.85 11.61 -5.13
C ALA A 10 1.82 11.39 -4.03
N ILE A 11 2.31 11.00 -2.87
CA ILE A 11 1.55 10.99 -1.63
C ILE A 11 1.99 12.22 -0.85
N TYR A 12 1.11 13.23 -0.79
CA TYR A 12 1.36 14.45 -0.04
C TYR A 12 1.25 14.16 1.46
N ASP A 13 2.15 14.76 2.25
CA ASP A 13 2.22 14.61 3.72
C ASP A 13 2.26 13.13 4.18
N GLY A 14 2.75 12.24 3.31
CA GLY A 14 2.85 10.82 3.60
C GLY A 14 3.88 10.54 4.71
N GLU A 15 3.44 9.92 5.79
CA GLU A 15 4.35 9.43 6.84
C GLU A 15 5.24 8.30 6.30
N THR A 16 6.47 8.20 6.81
CA THR A 16 7.50 7.26 6.33
C THR A 16 7.02 5.80 6.28
N TYR A 17 6.22 5.36 7.24
CA TYR A 17 5.68 3.99 7.29
C TYR A 17 4.80 3.65 6.08
N VAL A 18 4.17 4.65 5.44
CA VAL A 18 3.34 4.44 4.23
C VAL A 18 4.20 3.88 3.10
N PHE A 19 5.44 4.37 2.96
CA PHE A 19 6.39 3.80 1.99
C PHE A 19 6.67 2.31 2.27
N GLY A 20 6.80 1.91 3.54
CA GLY A 20 6.94 0.50 3.93
C GLY A 20 5.76 -0.35 3.45
N VAL A 21 4.53 0.14 3.65
CA VAL A 21 3.31 -0.57 3.23
C VAL A 21 3.23 -0.70 1.71
N ILE A 22 3.41 0.39 0.95
CA ILE A 22 3.27 0.37 -0.52
C ILE A 22 4.42 -0.36 -1.24
N SER A 23 5.59 -0.49 -0.61
CA SER A 23 6.72 -1.26 -1.15
C SER A 23 6.72 -2.73 -0.72
N SER A 24 5.73 -3.17 0.06
CA SER A 24 5.63 -4.53 0.56
C SER A 24 5.13 -5.54 -0.48
N LYS A 25 5.47 -6.81 -0.25
CA LYS A 25 5.00 -7.94 -1.05
C LYS A 25 3.46 -8.00 -1.13
N ILE A 26 2.77 -7.77 -0.01
CA ILE A 26 1.30 -7.87 0.03
C ILE A 26 0.64 -6.77 -0.83
N HIS A 27 1.19 -5.54 -0.84
CA HIS A 27 0.73 -4.51 -1.75
C HIS A 27 1.06 -4.83 -3.21
N MET A 28 2.26 -5.36 -3.48
CA MET A 28 2.64 -5.76 -4.83
C MET A 28 1.73 -6.86 -5.41
N LEU A 29 1.26 -7.81 -4.60
CA LEU A 29 0.28 -8.81 -5.01
C LEU A 29 -1.05 -8.14 -5.42
N TRP A 30 -1.52 -7.17 -4.64
CA TRP A 30 -2.71 -6.39 -4.96
C TRP A 30 -2.54 -5.60 -6.27
N VAL A 31 -1.39 -4.93 -6.43
CA VAL A 31 -1.04 -4.21 -7.66
C VAL A 31 -1.04 -5.12 -8.88
N LYS A 32 -0.44 -6.30 -8.79
CA LYS A 32 -0.43 -7.28 -9.91
C LYS A 32 -1.82 -7.70 -10.37
N LEU A 33 -2.78 -7.71 -9.44
CA LEU A 33 -4.16 -8.10 -9.70
C LEU A 33 -5.00 -6.95 -10.25
N THR A 34 -4.84 -5.75 -9.69
CA THR A 34 -5.69 -4.58 -9.97
C THR A 34 -5.16 -3.67 -11.05
N SER A 35 -3.86 -3.72 -11.33
CA SER A 35 -3.22 -2.90 -12.34
C SER A 35 -3.32 -3.49 -13.74
N GLY A 36 -3.37 -2.60 -14.75
CA GLY A 36 -3.26 -3.00 -16.15
C GLY A 36 -1.83 -3.41 -16.50
N LYS A 37 -1.70 -4.12 -17.64
CA LYS A 37 -0.41 -4.43 -18.26
C LYS A 37 -0.19 -3.56 -19.48
N LEU A 38 1.01 -3.01 -19.64
CA LEU A 38 1.43 -2.31 -20.84
C LEU A 38 2.71 -2.95 -21.36
N ARG A 39 2.67 -3.58 -22.54
CA ARG A 39 3.81 -4.30 -23.16
C ARG A 39 4.44 -5.37 -22.25
N GLY A 40 3.64 -6.00 -21.38
CA GLY A 40 4.12 -6.99 -20.43
C GLY A 40 4.45 -6.44 -19.03
N ASP A 41 4.68 -5.15 -18.90
CA ASP A 41 5.00 -4.49 -17.63
C ASP A 41 3.73 -4.07 -16.88
N ILE A 42 3.84 -4.00 -15.54
CA ILE A 42 2.76 -3.53 -14.68
C ILE A 42 2.67 -2.02 -14.79
N ARG A 43 1.49 -1.52 -15.21
CA ARG A 43 1.18 -0.09 -15.15
C ARG A 43 0.42 0.21 -13.86
N TYR A 44 1.09 0.79 -12.88
CA TYR A 44 0.45 1.19 -11.63
C TYR A 44 -0.67 2.21 -11.88
N LEU A 45 -1.90 1.86 -11.49
CA LEU A 45 -3.08 2.73 -11.62
C LEU A 45 -3.54 3.14 -10.23
N THR A 46 -3.26 4.39 -9.83
CA THR A 46 -3.57 4.92 -8.49
C THR A 46 -5.02 4.65 -8.10
N ALA A 47 -5.96 4.92 -8.99
CA ALA A 47 -7.39 4.72 -8.72
C ALA A 47 -7.76 3.25 -8.44
N LEU A 48 -7.09 2.29 -9.08
CA LEU A 48 -7.40 0.86 -8.93
C LEU A 48 -6.47 0.15 -7.95
N SER A 49 -5.22 0.58 -7.83
CA SER A 49 -4.23 -0.13 -7.01
C SER A 49 -4.03 0.50 -5.63
N TYR A 50 -4.00 1.83 -5.53
CA TYR A 50 -3.82 2.52 -4.26
C TYR A 50 -5.16 2.75 -3.55
N ASN A 51 -6.14 3.34 -4.25
CA ASN A 51 -7.42 3.73 -3.63
C ASN A 51 -8.29 2.54 -3.22
N THR A 52 -8.11 1.37 -3.85
CA THR A 52 -8.84 0.15 -3.49
C THR A 52 -8.07 -0.77 -2.55
N PHE A 53 -6.79 -0.47 -2.29
CA PHE A 53 -5.99 -1.29 -1.40
C PHE A 53 -6.51 -1.19 0.04
N PRO A 54 -6.85 -2.30 0.67
CA PRO A 54 -7.32 -2.30 2.06
C PRO A 54 -6.14 -2.09 3.00
N PHE A 55 -5.79 -0.82 3.28
CA PHE A 55 -4.74 -0.47 4.22
C PHE A 55 -5.01 -1.07 5.61
N PRO A 56 -3.99 -1.64 6.27
CA PRO A 56 -4.15 -2.18 7.61
C PRO A 56 -4.37 -1.06 8.63
N LYS A 57 -5.06 -1.37 9.73
CA LYS A 57 -5.11 -0.50 10.89
C LYS A 57 -3.79 -0.61 11.66
N ILE A 58 -3.01 0.46 11.68
CA ILE A 58 -1.63 0.46 12.19
C ILE A 58 -1.58 1.23 13.51
N SER A 59 -1.10 0.60 14.58
CA SER A 59 -0.83 1.25 15.87
C SER A 59 0.44 2.10 15.80
N GLU A 60 0.62 3.03 16.75
CA GLU A 60 1.83 3.87 16.79
C GLU A 60 3.12 3.06 16.94
N ALA A 61 3.10 1.97 17.70
CA ALA A 61 4.25 1.07 17.80
C ALA A 61 4.60 0.40 16.46
N GLN A 62 3.59 -0.03 15.70
CA GLN A 62 3.78 -0.60 14.36
C GLN A 62 4.25 0.45 13.35
N LYS A 63 3.77 1.70 13.43
CA LYS A 63 4.29 2.79 12.59
C LYS A 63 5.79 3.00 12.82
N GLN A 64 6.22 3.00 14.09
CA GLN A 64 7.64 3.11 14.43
C GLN A 64 8.45 1.93 13.88
N GLU A 65 7.96 0.70 14.03
CA GLU A 65 8.62 -0.51 13.49
C GLU A 65 8.75 -0.43 11.95
N LEU A 66 7.67 -0.10 11.26
CA LEU A 66 7.67 0.06 9.79
C LEU A 66 8.62 1.18 9.34
N THR A 67 8.65 2.29 10.05
CA THR A 67 9.57 3.40 9.78
C THR A 67 11.03 2.94 9.89
N GLN A 68 11.39 2.11 10.88
CA GLN A 68 12.73 1.53 10.99
C GLN A 68 13.04 0.57 9.83
N CYS A 69 12.05 -0.22 9.39
CA CYS A 69 12.22 -1.07 8.20
C CYS A 69 12.48 -0.24 6.94
N VAL A 70 11.76 0.87 6.77
CA VAL A 70 11.98 1.79 5.64
C VAL A 70 13.39 2.38 5.68
N PHE A 71 13.86 2.84 6.83
CA PHE A 71 15.23 3.37 6.94
C PHE A 71 16.28 2.33 6.58
N ARG A 72 16.11 1.07 6.96
CA ARG A 72 17.02 -0.02 6.54
C ARG A 72 17.01 -0.21 5.01
N ILE A 73 15.85 -0.14 4.37
CA ILE A 73 15.76 -0.21 2.90
C ILE A 73 16.50 0.95 2.26
N LEU A 74 16.34 2.16 2.78
CA LEU A 74 16.99 3.36 2.25
C LEU A 74 18.52 3.31 2.47
N GLU A 75 18.97 2.87 3.64
CA GLU A 75 20.39 2.66 3.96
C GLU A 75 21.03 1.64 3.01
N GLU A 76 20.37 0.51 2.77
CA GLU A 76 20.87 -0.49 1.82
C GLU A 76 20.95 0.03 0.39
N ARG A 77 20.03 0.90 -0.02
CA ARG A 77 20.12 1.58 -1.32
C ARG A 77 21.29 2.55 -1.36
N GLU A 78 21.52 3.30 -0.30
CA GLU A 78 22.64 4.26 -0.20
C GLU A 78 23.99 3.56 -0.23
N ASN A 79 24.13 2.39 0.39
CA ASN A 79 25.32 1.55 0.34
C ASN A 79 25.70 1.11 -1.08
N HIS A 80 24.79 1.28 -2.05
CA HIS A 80 24.96 0.96 -3.46
C HIS A 80 24.60 2.14 -4.36
N SER A 81 24.96 3.36 -3.93
CA SER A 81 24.58 4.61 -4.61
C SER A 81 25.16 4.74 -6.03
N GLU A 82 26.16 3.94 -6.38
CA GLU A 82 26.72 3.82 -7.74
C GLU A 82 25.77 3.12 -8.74
N LYS A 83 24.72 2.43 -8.24
CA LYS A 83 23.77 1.68 -9.07
C LYS A 83 22.47 2.45 -9.25
N THR A 84 21.88 2.31 -10.43
CA THR A 84 20.49 2.77 -10.65
C THR A 84 19.50 1.86 -9.91
N LEU A 85 18.29 2.36 -9.63
CA LEU A 85 17.22 1.54 -9.02
C LEU A 85 16.90 0.29 -9.86
N ALA A 86 16.95 0.40 -11.19
CA ALA A 86 16.73 -0.75 -12.06
C ALA A 86 17.78 -1.84 -11.87
N GLN A 87 19.05 -1.45 -11.66
CA GLN A 87 20.13 -2.39 -11.38
C GLN A 87 20.03 -2.98 -9.97
N LEU A 88 19.64 -2.17 -8.97
CA LEU A 88 19.44 -2.63 -7.59
C LEU A 88 18.32 -3.65 -7.45
N TYR A 89 17.25 -3.48 -8.23
CA TYR A 89 16.06 -4.34 -8.17
C TYR A 89 16.00 -5.40 -9.29
N ASP A 90 17.12 -5.60 -9.99
CA ASP A 90 17.29 -6.77 -10.88
C ASP A 90 17.22 -8.06 -10.04
N PRO A 91 16.29 -8.98 -10.30
CA PRO A 91 16.09 -10.18 -9.47
C PRO A 91 17.36 -11.03 -9.28
N ASP A 92 18.24 -11.04 -10.29
CA ASP A 92 19.47 -11.86 -10.28
C ASP A 92 20.65 -11.15 -9.60
N LYS A 93 20.59 -9.81 -9.46
CA LYS A 93 21.71 -8.96 -9.00
C LYS A 93 21.40 -8.15 -7.75
N MET A 94 20.18 -8.23 -7.23
CA MET A 94 19.76 -7.50 -6.04
C MET A 94 20.67 -7.85 -4.85
N PRO A 95 21.27 -6.85 -4.18
CA PRO A 95 22.12 -7.07 -3.02
C PRO A 95 21.39 -7.84 -1.91
N GLN A 96 22.10 -8.74 -1.23
CA GLN A 96 21.52 -9.57 -0.18
C GLN A 96 20.99 -8.73 0.99
N GLY A 97 21.68 -7.66 1.38
CA GLY A 97 21.24 -6.74 2.43
C GLY A 97 19.92 -6.08 2.07
N LEU A 98 19.78 -5.57 0.83
CA LEU A 98 18.55 -4.96 0.35
C LEU A 98 17.40 -5.98 0.29
N ARG A 99 17.66 -7.21 -0.15
CA ARG A 99 16.67 -8.30 -0.15
C ARG A 99 16.17 -8.61 1.24
N GLU A 100 17.07 -8.68 2.21
CA GLU A 100 16.74 -8.94 3.62
C GLU A 100 15.97 -7.76 4.25
N ALA A 101 16.36 -6.52 3.94
CA ALA A 101 15.62 -5.34 4.41
C ALA A 101 14.16 -5.35 3.93
N HIS A 102 13.92 -5.71 2.65
CA HIS A 102 12.55 -5.88 2.14
C HIS A 102 11.82 -7.04 2.79
N ARG A 103 12.47 -8.18 3.02
CA ARG A 103 11.88 -9.33 3.70
C ARG A 103 11.41 -8.97 5.13
N LEU A 104 12.22 -8.20 5.86
CA LEU A 104 11.85 -7.73 7.21
C LEU A 104 10.68 -6.74 7.15
N ASN A 105 10.66 -5.85 6.17
CA ASN A 105 9.54 -4.95 5.93
C ASN A 105 8.25 -5.73 5.62
N ASP A 106 8.31 -6.75 4.75
CA ASP A 106 7.16 -7.58 4.41
C ASP A 106 6.57 -8.24 5.65
N LEU A 107 7.40 -8.83 6.51
CA LEU A 107 6.96 -9.43 7.77
C LEU A 107 6.33 -8.40 8.72
N ALA A 108 6.90 -7.20 8.82
CA ALA A 108 6.36 -6.13 9.65
C ALA A 108 4.99 -5.66 9.15
N VAL A 109 4.83 -5.48 7.82
CA VAL A 109 3.56 -5.10 7.20
C VAL A 109 2.51 -6.21 7.40
N GLU A 110 2.87 -7.48 7.19
CA GLU A 110 1.94 -8.60 7.37
C GLU A 110 1.42 -8.70 8.81
N ARG A 111 2.26 -8.41 9.82
CA ARG A 111 1.85 -8.34 11.23
C ARG A 111 0.85 -7.21 11.52
N CYS A 112 0.78 -6.18 10.68
CA CYS A 112 -0.27 -5.15 10.81
C CYS A 112 -1.66 -5.67 10.39
N TYR A 113 -1.74 -6.73 9.60
CA TYR A 113 -3.00 -7.36 9.20
C TYR A 113 -3.44 -8.44 10.19
N ARG A 114 -2.52 -9.31 10.60
CA ARG A 114 -2.80 -10.39 11.56
C ARG A 114 -1.51 -10.88 12.22
N SER A 115 -1.65 -11.49 13.42
CA SER A 115 -0.51 -12.03 14.18
C SER A 115 0.07 -13.33 13.58
N LYS A 116 -0.80 -14.19 12.98
CA LYS A 116 -0.36 -15.42 12.32
C LYS A 116 0.26 -15.09 10.96
N PRO A 117 1.50 -15.51 10.65
CA PRO A 117 2.10 -15.29 9.34
C PRO A 117 1.25 -15.87 8.20
N PHE A 118 1.34 -15.26 7.02
CA PHE A 118 0.77 -15.84 5.81
C PHE A 118 1.74 -16.87 5.22
N GLU A 119 1.21 -18.00 4.81
CA GLU A 119 2.01 -19.09 4.26
C GLU A 119 2.14 -18.96 2.73
N THR A 120 1.05 -18.58 2.04
CA THR A 120 1.01 -18.50 0.58
C THR A 120 0.54 -17.12 0.09
N ASP A 121 0.76 -16.84 -1.19
CA ASP A 121 0.31 -15.61 -1.84
C ASP A 121 -1.20 -15.62 -2.05
N GLU A 122 -1.79 -16.79 -2.27
CA GLU A 122 -3.23 -16.99 -2.35
C GLU A 122 -3.91 -16.62 -1.03
N GLU A 123 -3.36 -17.05 0.10
CA GLU A 123 -3.88 -16.72 1.44
C GLU A 123 -3.83 -15.20 1.69
N ARG A 124 -2.76 -14.52 1.24
CA ARG A 124 -2.66 -13.06 1.30
C ARG A 124 -3.78 -12.38 0.52
N LEU A 125 -3.99 -12.83 -0.72
CA LEU A 125 -5.02 -12.29 -1.59
C LEU A 125 -6.43 -12.53 -1.06
N GLU A 126 -6.73 -13.75 -0.60
CA GLU A 126 -8.03 -14.04 0.03
C GLU A 126 -8.32 -13.13 1.23
N TYR A 127 -7.30 -12.89 2.05
CA TYR A 127 -7.43 -11.99 3.20
C TYR A 127 -7.69 -10.55 2.76
N LEU A 128 -6.94 -10.06 1.77
CA LEU A 128 -7.14 -8.72 1.21
C LEU A 128 -8.53 -8.55 0.59
N PHE A 129 -9.03 -9.57 -0.13
CA PHE A 129 -10.38 -9.52 -0.70
C PHE A 129 -11.45 -9.41 0.37
N LYS A 130 -11.36 -10.17 1.46
CA LYS A 130 -12.28 -10.06 2.59
C LYS A 130 -12.30 -8.66 3.20
N LEU A 131 -11.11 -8.05 3.35
CA LEU A 131 -11.02 -6.67 3.85
C LEU A 131 -11.60 -5.66 2.85
N TYR A 132 -11.36 -5.85 1.56
CA TYR A 132 -11.90 -4.99 0.52
C TYR A 132 -13.44 -5.04 0.45
N GLU A 133 -14.03 -6.22 0.57
CA GLU A 133 -15.47 -6.40 0.67
C GLU A 133 -16.07 -5.66 1.88
N GLN A 134 -15.40 -5.75 3.03
CA GLN A 134 -15.79 -5.01 4.23
C GLN A 134 -15.72 -3.49 4.02
N MET A 135 -14.64 -3.01 3.41
CA MET A 135 -14.45 -1.59 3.09
C MET A 135 -15.57 -1.06 2.18
N ILE A 136 -15.92 -1.79 1.12
CA ILE A 136 -17.05 -1.43 0.23
C ILE A 136 -18.39 -1.43 0.98
N ALA A 137 -18.62 -2.40 1.84
CA ALA A 137 -19.84 -2.47 2.63
C ALA A 137 -19.96 -1.27 3.58
N GLU A 138 -18.87 -0.89 4.24
CA GLU A 138 -18.83 0.30 5.11
C GLU A 138 -19.07 1.61 4.34
N GLU A 139 -18.50 1.75 3.14
CA GLU A 139 -18.73 2.91 2.28
C GLU A 139 -20.19 3.04 1.87
N LYS A 140 -20.82 1.95 1.44
CA LYS A 140 -22.25 1.94 1.08
C LYS A 140 -23.15 2.37 2.25
N VAL A 141 -22.85 1.91 3.45
CA VAL A 141 -23.61 2.33 4.65
C VAL A 141 -23.43 3.82 4.92
N LYS A 142 -22.22 4.35 4.82
CA LYS A 142 -21.94 5.79 4.97
C LYS A 142 -22.70 6.62 3.95
N ASP A 143 -22.67 6.23 2.68
CA ASP A 143 -23.37 6.94 1.60
C ASP A 143 -24.90 6.96 1.82
N THR A 144 -25.47 5.85 2.28
CA THR A 144 -26.90 5.77 2.59
C THR A 144 -27.28 6.73 3.72
N LEU A 145 -26.50 6.75 4.81
CA LEU A 145 -26.69 7.67 5.93
C LEU A 145 -26.59 9.14 5.51
N PHE A 146 -25.60 9.50 4.69
CA PHE A 146 -25.46 10.85 4.14
C PHE A 146 -26.65 11.28 3.26
N GLN A 147 -27.20 10.36 2.48
CA GLN A 147 -28.38 10.64 1.66
C GLN A 147 -29.64 10.86 2.53
N GLU A 148 -29.82 10.08 3.58
CA GLU A 148 -30.93 10.23 4.52
C GLU A 148 -30.87 11.56 5.30
N GLU A 149 -29.67 11.95 5.78
CA GLU A 149 -29.47 13.24 6.43
C GLU A 149 -29.73 14.43 5.50
N LYS A 150 -29.32 14.35 4.23
CA LYS A 150 -29.63 15.39 3.23
C LYS A 150 -31.11 15.49 2.97
N LYS A 151 -31.83 14.38 2.89
CA LYS A 151 -33.32 14.37 2.73
C LYS A 151 -34.00 14.97 3.94
N ALA A 152 -33.58 14.61 5.17
CA ALA A 152 -34.14 15.15 6.41
C ALA A 152 -33.92 16.66 6.56
N LYS A 153 -32.73 17.18 6.16
CA LYS A 153 -32.46 18.62 6.17
C LYS A 153 -33.28 19.40 5.13
N LYS A 154 -33.55 18.78 3.97
CA LYS A 154 -34.39 19.41 2.93
C LYS A 154 -35.86 19.53 3.35
N THR A 155 -36.39 18.53 4.05
CA THR A 155 -37.78 18.51 4.56
C THR A 155 -37.99 19.51 5.71
N ARG A 156 -36.95 19.84 6.48
CA ARG A 156 -37.01 20.85 7.56
C ARG A 156 -36.94 22.29 7.06
N LYS A 157 -36.43 22.53 5.85
CA LYS A 157 -36.34 23.87 5.24
C LYS A 157 -37.63 24.26 4.44
N THR A 158 -38.52 23.32 4.23
CA THR A 158 -39.75 23.52 3.44
C THR A 158 -41.00 23.61 4.35
N LYS A 159 -40.81 23.66 5.65
CA LYS A 159 -41.83 24.02 6.66
C LYS A 159 -41.46 25.37 7.30
#